data_2a7258163db432219f6399fb71c691de
#
_entry.id   2a7258163db432219f6399fb71c691de
#
_cell.length_a   1.000
_cell.length_b   1.000
_cell.length_c   1.000
_cell.angle_alpha   90.00
_cell.angle_beta   90.00
_cell.angle_gamma   90.00
#
_symmetry.space_group_name_H-M   'P 1'
#
loop_
_entity.id
_entity.type
_entity.pdbx_description
1 polymer ?
#
loop_
_entity_poly.entity_id
_entity_poly.type
_entity_poly.pdbx_seq_one_letter_code
_entity_poly.pdbx_strand_id
1 'polypeptide(L)'
;SLSHIQIHELGEMMLEGVKKLAPTGIMLLFAILYFAIMIDTGLFDPSVRFILKLVKGDPLKVILGTITLTIIVSLDGDGSTTYMICVAAMLPLYKRLGMSPLIMACLMMLASGIMNLTPWGGPTARAASALHVDPSDVFVPMILPMLFAIAWLYFLGFMYGRMERKRLGIIELDVSHGDSIQISTNPEANRDHLRWFNALLTIVLMICLVKSVLPLSILFMIALSIALVVNYKDIDMQRSLVAHHAGSALNVVGIIFAAGIFTGILTGTGMVDAMSKELVAIIPASMGPFLAPITAIVSMPLTFFMSNDAFYYGVLPVLSEAASHYGITPVEMARASIVGQPVHLLSPLVPSTYLLCGLAGIEMGQHQKFAIKWAIVTCLVMLVSAMILGVFPLYSTLP
;
A
#
# COMPACT_ATOMS: atom_id res chain seq x y z
N SER A 1 -4.78 -29.36 -23.42
CA SER A 1 -3.37 -29.61 -23.69
C SER A 1 -2.80 -28.48 -24.53
N LEU A 2 -1.74 -27.84 -24.05
CA LEU A 2 -1.05 -26.69 -24.69
C LEU A 2 -0.46 -27.02 -26.07
N SER A 3 -0.41 -28.30 -26.45
CA SER A 3 0.22 -28.81 -27.67
C SER A 3 -0.50 -28.46 -28.98
N HIS A 4 -1.65 -27.85 -28.96
CA HIS A 4 -2.45 -27.49 -30.14
C HIS A 4 -2.67 -25.96 -30.31
N ILE A 5 -2.15 -25.11 -29.40
CA ILE A 5 -2.31 -23.65 -29.50
C ILE A 5 -1.28 -23.14 -30.51
N GLN A 6 -1.75 -22.42 -31.53
CA GLN A 6 -0.87 -21.78 -32.50
C GLN A 6 -0.17 -20.58 -31.89
N ILE A 7 1.06 -20.26 -32.32
CA ILE A 7 1.85 -19.12 -31.82
C ILE A 7 1.07 -17.79 -31.98
N HIS A 8 0.29 -17.67 -33.04
CA HIS A 8 -0.53 -16.48 -33.28
C HIS A 8 -1.64 -16.32 -32.24
N GLU A 9 -2.37 -17.39 -31.92
CA GLU A 9 -3.41 -17.40 -30.87
C GLU A 9 -2.82 -17.07 -29.49
N LEU A 10 -1.63 -17.59 -29.20
CA LEU A 10 -0.91 -17.28 -27.97
C LEU A 10 -0.56 -15.77 -27.91
N GLY A 11 -0.11 -15.19 -29.04
CA GLY A 11 0.16 -13.76 -29.14
C GLY A 11 -1.08 -12.89 -28.92
N GLU A 12 -2.25 -13.31 -29.43
CA GLU A 12 -3.50 -12.61 -29.19
C GLU A 12 -3.92 -12.67 -27.70
N MET A 13 -3.80 -13.82 -27.04
CA MET A 13 -4.06 -13.98 -25.61
C MET A 13 -3.16 -13.06 -24.77
N MET A 14 -1.86 -13.00 -25.09
CA MET A 14 -0.91 -12.09 -24.45
C MET A 14 -1.33 -10.62 -24.61
N LEU A 15 -1.69 -10.20 -25.82
CA LEU A 15 -2.09 -8.83 -26.13
C LEU A 15 -3.40 -8.46 -25.42
N GLU A 16 -4.37 -9.36 -25.36
CA GLU A 16 -5.61 -9.18 -24.61
C GLU A 16 -5.35 -8.99 -23.12
N GLY A 17 -4.44 -9.75 -22.53
CA GLY A 17 -4.02 -9.57 -21.14
C GLY A 17 -3.40 -8.20 -20.91
N VAL A 18 -2.52 -7.74 -21.78
CA VAL A 18 -1.92 -6.39 -21.71
C VAL A 18 -3.00 -5.31 -21.82
N LYS A 19 -3.93 -5.42 -22.78
CA LYS A 19 -5.02 -4.44 -22.95
C LYS A 19 -5.89 -4.34 -21.71
N LYS A 20 -6.22 -5.45 -21.06
CA LYS A 20 -7.01 -5.49 -19.82
C LYS A 20 -6.33 -4.79 -18.66
N LEU A 21 -4.99 -4.88 -18.56
CA LEU A 21 -4.22 -4.26 -17.48
C LEU A 21 -3.73 -2.84 -17.80
N ALA A 22 -3.88 -2.36 -19.02
CA ALA A 22 -3.44 -1.03 -19.42
C ALA A 22 -4.00 0.11 -18.55
N PRO A 23 -5.29 0.14 -18.16
CA PRO A 23 -5.80 1.19 -17.28
C PRO A 23 -5.09 1.23 -15.92
N THR A 24 -4.81 0.07 -15.32
CA THR A 24 -4.07 -0.04 -14.05
C THR A 24 -2.61 0.40 -14.22
N GLY A 25 -1.95 -0.02 -15.30
CA GLY A 25 -0.58 0.40 -15.61
C GLY A 25 -0.47 1.93 -15.77
N ILE A 26 -1.40 2.53 -16.51
CA ILE A 26 -1.47 3.99 -16.70
C ILE A 26 -1.73 4.69 -15.36
N MET A 27 -2.68 4.20 -14.56
CA MET A 27 -2.96 4.74 -13.22
C MET A 27 -1.70 4.77 -12.36
N LEU A 28 -0.98 3.64 -12.27
CA LEU A 28 0.24 3.53 -11.46
C LEU A 28 1.35 4.46 -11.96
N LEU A 29 1.55 4.55 -13.28
CA LEU A 29 2.52 5.47 -13.87
C LEU A 29 2.30 6.89 -13.37
N PHE A 30 1.09 7.41 -13.55
CA PHE A 30 0.78 8.79 -13.23
C PHE A 30 0.64 9.03 -11.74
N ALA A 31 0.18 8.05 -10.95
CA ALA A 31 0.12 8.15 -9.48
C ALA A 31 1.52 8.24 -8.87
N ILE A 32 2.44 7.36 -9.27
CA ILE A 32 3.82 7.37 -8.77
C ILE A 32 4.50 8.69 -9.11
N LEU A 33 4.39 9.16 -10.36
CA LEU A 33 4.97 10.45 -10.78
C LEU A 33 4.33 11.63 -10.02
N TYR A 34 3.02 11.62 -9.81
CA TYR A 34 2.31 12.67 -9.08
C TYR A 34 2.82 12.81 -7.65
N PHE A 35 2.83 11.70 -6.90
CA PHE A 35 3.27 11.74 -5.51
C PHE A 35 4.77 12.04 -5.38
N ALA A 36 5.61 11.51 -6.25
CA ALA A 36 7.04 11.82 -6.27
C ALA A 36 7.29 13.32 -6.46
N ILE A 37 6.59 13.95 -7.41
CA ILE A 37 6.66 15.40 -7.64
C ILE A 37 6.09 16.18 -6.45
N MET A 38 5.00 15.72 -5.82
CA MET A 38 4.44 16.34 -4.62
C MET A 38 5.42 16.30 -3.44
N ILE A 39 6.18 15.21 -3.29
CA ILE A 39 7.26 15.11 -2.30
C ILE A 39 8.34 16.15 -2.59
N ASP A 40 8.78 16.26 -3.83
CA ASP A 40 9.80 17.23 -4.24
C ASP A 40 9.36 18.68 -4.03
N THR A 41 8.07 18.99 -4.21
CA THR A 41 7.54 20.33 -3.90
C THR A 41 7.54 20.66 -2.40
N GLY A 42 7.80 19.70 -1.51
CA GLY A 42 7.77 19.86 -0.06
C GLY A 42 6.36 19.79 0.54
N LEU A 43 5.42 19.10 -0.11
CA LEU A 43 4.03 18.94 0.35
C LEU A 43 3.95 18.43 1.80
N PHE A 44 4.81 17.48 2.17
CA PHE A 44 4.79 16.83 3.48
C PHE A 44 5.63 17.57 4.55
N ASP A 45 6.49 18.52 4.18
CA ASP A 45 7.38 19.24 5.10
C ASP A 45 6.64 19.93 6.26
N PRO A 46 5.47 20.58 6.05
CA PRO A 46 4.74 21.20 7.15
C PRO A 46 4.26 20.17 8.17
N SER A 47 3.80 19.01 7.72
CA SER A 47 3.33 17.93 8.59
C SER A 47 4.45 17.41 9.47
N VAL A 48 5.63 17.19 8.89
CA VAL A 48 6.82 16.77 9.65
C VAL A 48 7.23 17.81 10.67
N ARG A 49 7.37 19.09 10.27
CA ARG A 49 7.71 20.19 11.18
C ARG A 49 6.69 20.36 12.30
N PHE A 50 5.40 20.27 11.98
CA PHE A 50 4.34 20.36 12.98
C PHE A 50 4.43 19.23 14.01
N ILE A 51 4.59 17.98 13.56
CA ILE A 51 4.72 16.81 14.43
C ILE A 51 5.95 16.95 15.32
N LEU A 52 7.11 17.33 14.76
CA LEU A 52 8.33 17.53 15.52
C LEU A 52 8.18 18.62 16.62
N LYS A 53 7.49 19.73 16.31
CA LYS A 53 7.18 20.77 17.30
C LYS A 53 6.22 20.32 18.39
N LEU A 54 5.26 19.44 18.07
CA LEU A 54 4.25 18.96 19.03
C LEU A 54 4.82 17.95 20.04
N VAL A 55 5.83 17.22 19.64
CA VAL A 55 6.35 16.05 20.38
C VAL A 55 7.09 16.46 21.67
N LYS A 56 7.87 17.54 21.66
CA LYS A 56 8.56 18.19 22.80
C LYS A 56 9.20 17.23 23.83
N GLY A 57 9.72 16.06 23.37
CA GLY A 57 10.42 15.13 24.26
C GLY A 57 9.54 14.24 25.15
N ASP A 58 8.24 14.19 24.93
CA ASP A 58 7.31 13.25 25.55
C ASP A 58 7.25 11.93 24.76
N PRO A 59 7.71 10.79 25.31
CA PRO A 59 7.72 9.52 24.61
C PRO A 59 6.36 9.10 24.02
N LEU A 60 5.28 9.39 24.72
CA LEU A 60 3.93 9.11 24.20
C LEU A 60 3.62 9.92 22.95
N LYS A 61 3.94 11.21 22.94
CA LYS A 61 3.73 12.07 21.78
C LYS A 61 4.65 11.69 20.61
N VAL A 62 5.89 11.27 20.91
CA VAL A 62 6.83 10.78 19.88
C VAL A 62 6.25 9.58 19.16
N ILE A 63 5.71 8.59 19.89
CA ILE A 63 5.11 7.39 19.32
C ILE A 63 3.86 7.72 18.50
N LEU A 64 2.95 8.51 19.04
CA LEU A 64 1.74 8.93 18.29
C LEU A 64 2.09 9.78 17.06
N GLY A 65 3.08 10.66 17.20
CA GLY A 65 3.63 11.45 16.09
C GLY A 65 4.25 10.57 15.00
N THR A 66 4.96 9.51 15.39
CA THR A 66 5.51 8.52 14.42
C THR A 66 4.41 7.88 13.59
N ILE A 67 3.33 7.42 14.24
CA ILE A 67 2.17 6.81 13.55
C ILE A 67 1.54 7.83 12.60
N THR A 68 1.23 9.03 13.10
CA THR A 68 0.60 10.09 12.31
C THR A 68 1.44 10.47 11.09
N LEU A 69 2.75 10.66 11.30
CA LEU A 69 3.68 10.99 10.22
C LEU A 69 3.71 9.91 9.15
N THR A 70 3.82 8.65 9.58
CA THR A 70 3.87 7.53 8.64
C THR A 70 2.59 7.40 7.84
N ILE A 71 1.40 7.54 8.46
CA ILE A 71 0.12 7.51 7.76
C ILE A 71 0.05 8.61 6.68
N ILE A 72 0.48 9.84 7.02
CA ILE A 72 0.44 10.98 6.08
C ILE A 72 1.40 10.75 4.90
N VAL A 73 2.64 10.34 5.19
CA VAL A 73 3.65 10.14 4.15
C VAL A 73 3.33 8.92 3.29
N SER A 74 2.79 7.83 3.87
CA SER A 74 2.42 6.61 3.14
C SER A 74 1.28 6.81 2.12
N LEU A 75 0.69 8.00 2.03
CA LEU A 75 -0.25 8.35 0.96
C LEU A 75 0.39 8.28 -0.44
N ASP A 76 1.72 8.33 -0.54
CA ASP A 76 2.45 8.17 -1.80
C ASP A 76 2.37 6.74 -2.38
N GLY A 77 2.07 5.75 -1.53
CA GLY A 77 2.01 4.34 -1.92
C GLY A 77 3.38 3.66 -2.06
N ASP A 78 4.49 4.36 -1.75
CA ASP A 78 5.85 3.79 -1.76
C ASP A 78 6.41 3.61 -0.34
N GLY A 79 6.59 2.35 0.05
CA GLY A 79 7.14 2.03 1.38
C GLY A 79 8.57 2.51 1.57
N SER A 80 9.40 2.55 0.53
CA SER A 80 10.81 2.94 0.62
C SER A 80 10.95 4.42 0.94
N THR A 81 10.28 5.27 0.17
CA THR A 81 10.25 6.73 0.39
C THR A 81 9.67 7.06 1.75
N THR A 82 8.54 6.44 2.11
CA THR A 82 7.93 6.59 3.43
C THR A 82 8.92 6.32 4.54
N TYR A 83 9.64 5.19 4.50
CA TYR A 83 10.57 4.84 5.57
C TYR A 83 11.79 5.77 5.61
N MET A 84 12.34 6.18 4.46
CA MET A 84 13.45 7.15 4.43
C MET A 84 13.05 8.46 5.15
N ILE A 85 11.91 9.02 4.81
CA ILE A 85 11.42 10.27 5.38
C ILE A 85 11.13 10.12 6.87
N CYS A 86 10.33 9.12 7.24
CA CYS A 86 9.85 8.95 8.61
C CYS A 86 10.98 8.57 9.58
N VAL A 87 11.90 7.70 9.16
CA VAL A 87 13.05 7.31 10.00
C VAL A 87 14.02 8.49 10.16
N ALA A 88 14.32 9.23 9.09
CA ALA A 88 15.19 10.42 9.18
C ALA A 88 14.61 11.47 10.15
N ALA A 89 13.29 11.66 10.16
CA ALA A 89 12.62 12.61 11.05
C ALA A 89 12.55 12.12 12.51
N MET A 90 12.23 10.85 12.74
CA MET A 90 11.86 10.35 14.06
C MET A 90 13.00 9.64 14.82
N LEU A 91 13.91 8.95 14.13
CA LEU A 91 14.99 8.19 14.75
C LEU A 91 15.91 9.04 15.67
N PRO A 92 16.28 10.29 15.31
CA PRO A 92 17.06 11.13 16.21
C PRO A 92 16.36 11.39 17.55
N LEU A 93 15.02 11.53 17.56
CA LEU A 93 14.24 11.70 18.77
C LEU A 93 14.23 10.41 19.61
N TYR A 94 14.01 9.24 18.96
CA TYR A 94 14.09 7.95 19.66
C TYR A 94 15.44 7.73 20.32
N LYS A 95 16.54 8.04 19.61
CA LYS A 95 17.90 7.91 20.16
C LYS A 95 18.15 8.86 21.32
N ARG A 96 17.78 10.14 21.19
CA ARG A 96 17.97 11.16 22.26
C ARG A 96 17.17 10.83 23.52
N LEU A 97 15.99 10.27 23.37
CA LEU A 97 15.12 9.88 24.49
C LEU A 97 15.45 8.47 25.03
N GLY A 98 16.33 7.69 24.41
CA GLY A 98 16.61 6.31 24.80
C GLY A 98 15.45 5.35 24.54
N MET A 99 14.57 5.68 23.58
CA MET A 99 13.43 4.85 23.16
C MET A 99 13.88 3.74 22.23
N SER A 100 13.12 2.63 22.21
CA SER A 100 13.45 1.47 21.36
C SER A 100 13.17 1.74 19.87
N PRO A 101 14.17 1.62 18.97
CA PRO A 101 13.93 1.70 17.53
C PRO A 101 13.05 0.56 16.99
N LEU A 102 12.96 -0.59 17.69
CA LEU A 102 12.07 -1.68 17.32
C LEU A 102 10.59 -1.27 17.40
N ILE A 103 10.21 -0.48 18.41
CA ILE A 103 8.85 0.06 18.53
C ILE A 103 8.56 0.99 17.36
N MET A 104 9.51 1.89 17.05
CA MET A 104 9.40 2.82 15.92
C MET A 104 9.18 2.05 14.60
N ALA A 105 10.06 1.13 14.28
CA ALA A 105 10.00 0.37 13.05
C ALA A 105 8.72 -0.48 12.94
N CYS A 106 8.28 -1.12 14.04
CA CYS A 106 7.03 -1.88 14.07
C CYS A 106 5.83 -0.99 13.74
N LEU A 107 5.70 0.16 14.38
CA LEU A 107 4.57 1.07 14.16
C LEU A 107 4.58 1.70 12.77
N MET A 108 5.76 2.05 12.25
CA MET A 108 5.92 2.52 10.87
C MET A 108 5.51 1.46 9.85
N MET A 109 5.96 0.22 10.03
CA MET A 109 5.62 -0.89 9.16
C MET A 109 4.12 -1.19 9.19
N LEU A 110 3.48 -1.20 10.36
CA LEU A 110 2.03 -1.43 10.48
C LEU A 110 1.22 -0.30 9.83
N ALA A 111 1.62 0.96 10.04
CA ALA A 111 0.99 2.12 9.41
C ALA A 111 1.08 2.04 7.88
N SER A 112 2.28 1.77 7.36
CA SER A 112 2.51 1.59 5.93
C SER A 112 1.71 0.40 5.38
N GLY A 113 1.63 -0.72 6.11
CA GLY A 113 0.86 -1.90 5.71
C GLY A 113 -0.63 -1.65 5.58
N ILE A 114 -1.21 -0.79 6.46
CA ILE A 114 -2.61 -0.37 6.33
C ILE A 114 -2.76 0.60 5.14
N MET A 115 -1.89 1.59 5.02
CA MET A 115 -1.98 2.62 3.98
C MET A 115 -1.65 2.10 2.57
N ASN A 116 -0.92 0.99 2.45
CA ASN A 116 -0.62 0.33 1.18
C ASN A 116 -1.87 -0.24 0.47
N LEU A 117 -3.03 -0.22 1.12
CA LEU A 117 -4.32 -0.63 0.55
C LEU A 117 -5.00 0.47 -0.29
N THR A 118 -4.38 1.65 -0.48
CA THR A 118 -4.88 2.68 -1.40
C THR A 118 -4.99 2.15 -2.84
N PRO A 119 -5.82 2.72 -3.72
CA PRO A 119 -6.04 2.20 -5.07
C PRO A 119 -4.77 2.10 -5.92
N TRP A 120 -3.81 3.00 -5.70
CA TRP A 120 -2.48 3.00 -6.32
C TRP A 120 -1.44 2.22 -5.48
N GLY A 121 -1.82 1.73 -4.31
CA GLY A 121 -0.99 0.84 -3.52
C GLY A 121 -0.75 -0.49 -4.22
N GLY A 122 0.45 -1.04 -4.04
CA GLY A 122 0.87 -2.24 -4.75
C GLY A 122 -0.10 -3.43 -4.68
N PRO A 123 -0.64 -3.78 -3.50
CA PRO A 123 -1.57 -4.90 -3.35
C PRO A 123 -2.91 -4.69 -4.05
N THR A 124 -3.54 -3.53 -3.83
CA THR A 124 -4.85 -3.20 -4.40
C THR A 124 -4.80 -3.16 -5.92
N ALA A 125 -3.77 -2.51 -6.48
CA ALA A 125 -3.58 -2.47 -7.91
C ALA A 125 -3.37 -3.86 -8.53
N ARG A 126 -2.62 -4.75 -7.85
CA ARG A 126 -2.39 -6.14 -8.30
C ARG A 126 -3.66 -6.98 -8.21
N ALA A 127 -4.36 -6.94 -7.07
CA ALA A 127 -5.61 -7.68 -6.90
C ALA A 127 -6.66 -7.25 -7.94
N ALA A 128 -6.81 -5.93 -8.12
CA ALA A 128 -7.75 -5.37 -9.09
C ALA A 128 -7.38 -5.76 -10.53
N SER A 129 -6.10 -5.66 -10.89
CA SER A 129 -5.64 -6.06 -12.22
C SER A 129 -5.79 -7.57 -12.47
N ALA A 130 -5.42 -8.40 -11.50
CA ALA A 130 -5.49 -9.86 -11.62
C ALA A 130 -6.92 -10.38 -11.80
N LEU A 131 -7.90 -9.73 -11.17
CA LEU A 131 -9.32 -10.09 -11.25
C LEU A 131 -10.13 -9.21 -12.21
N HIS A 132 -9.48 -8.30 -12.93
CA HIS A 132 -10.09 -7.39 -13.91
C HIS A 132 -11.23 -6.54 -13.32
N VAL A 133 -11.05 -6.04 -12.10
CA VAL A 133 -12.00 -5.17 -11.40
C VAL A 133 -11.43 -3.75 -11.24
N ASP A 134 -12.29 -2.77 -10.96
CA ASP A 134 -11.81 -1.39 -10.73
C ASP A 134 -11.12 -1.29 -9.35
N PRO A 135 -9.92 -0.71 -9.24
CA PRO A 135 -9.25 -0.50 -7.97
C PRO A 135 -10.07 0.33 -6.96
N SER A 136 -10.94 1.24 -7.43
CA SER A 136 -11.83 2.01 -6.54
C SER A 136 -12.90 1.12 -5.90
N ASP A 137 -13.43 0.15 -6.63
CA ASP A 137 -14.41 -0.81 -6.10
C ASP A 137 -13.81 -1.69 -5.01
N VAL A 138 -12.51 -1.98 -5.12
CA VAL A 138 -11.78 -2.70 -4.07
C VAL A 138 -11.53 -1.80 -2.86
N PHE A 139 -11.06 -0.57 -3.07
CA PHE A 139 -10.59 0.31 -2.01
C PHE A 139 -11.70 1.00 -1.22
N VAL A 140 -12.72 1.59 -1.89
CA VAL A 140 -13.68 2.46 -1.21
C VAL A 140 -14.42 1.75 -0.06
N PRO A 141 -14.90 0.50 -0.20
CA PRO A 141 -15.47 -0.23 0.93
C PRO A 141 -14.46 -0.58 2.02
N MET A 142 -13.16 -0.70 1.69
CA MET A 142 -12.10 -0.99 2.66
C MET A 142 -11.70 0.21 3.51
N ILE A 143 -12.13 1.44 3.20
CA ILE A 143 -11.81 2.65 3.98
C ILE A 143 -12.22 2.48 5.45
N LEU A 144 -13.44 1.99 5.72
CA LEU A 144 -13.90 1.79 7.11
C LEU A 144 -13.07 0.73 7.86
N PRO A 145 -12.82 -0.49 7.31
CA PRO A 145 -11.89 -1.44 7.91
C PRO A 145 -10.48 -0.86 8.17
N MET A 146 -9.96 -0.06 7.25
CA MET A 146 -8.69 0.63 7.44
C MET A 146 -8.74 1.63 8.60
N LEU A 147 -9.83 2.38 8.76
CA LEU A 147 -10.00 3.29 9.91
C LEU A 147 -10.04 2.53 11.24
N PHE A 148 -10.68 1.35 11.32
CA PHE A 148 -10.60 0.49 12.51
C PHE A 148 -9.17 -0.01 12.77
N ALA A 149 -8.44 -0.39 11.73
CA ALA A 149 -7.03 -0.77 11.87
C ALA A 149 -6.15 0.41 12.30
N ILE A 150 -6.40 1.62 11.81
CA ILE A 150 -5.72 2.84 12.25
C ILE A 150 -6.05 3.14 13.72
N ALA A 151 -7.30 3.04 14.13
CA ALA A 151 -7.69 3.21 15.54
C ALA A 151 -6.99 2.18 16.44
N TRP A 152 -6.93 0.92 16.01
CA TRP A 152 -6.15 -0.13 16.66
C TRP A 152 -4.66 0.24 16.76
N LEU A 153 -4.08 0.75 15.69
CA LEU A 153 -2.66 1.17 15.66
C LEU A 153 -2.39 2.32 16.64
N TYR A 154 -3.29 3.30 16.75
CA TYR A 154 -3.20 4.36 17.76
C TYR A 154 -3.35 3.82 19.17
N PHE A 155 -4.23 2.84 19.41
CA PHE A 155 -4.34 2.16 20.69
C PHE A 155 -3.03 1.44 21.06
N LEU A 156 -2.44 0.70 20.13
CA LEU A 156 -1.14 0.05 20.30
C LEU A 156 -0.04 1.08 20.59
N GLY A 157 -0.02 2.18 19.84
CA GLY A 157 0.90 3.29 20.05
C GLY A 157 0.73 3.95 21.42
N PHE A 158 -0.51 4.13 21.86
CA PHE A 158 -0.80 4.66 23.20
C PHE A 158 -0.29 3.71 24.31
N MET A 159 -0.49 2.41 24.14
CA MET A 159 0.01 1.40 25.08
C MET A 159 1.54 1.46 25.20
N TYR A 160 2.26 1.41 24.07
CA TYR A 160 3.71 1.54 24.07
C TYR A 160 4.19 2.91 24.56
N GLY A 161 3.48 3.98 24.18
CA GLY A 161 3.80 5.33 24.60
C GLY A 161 3.69 5.52 26.12
N ARG A 162 2.66 4.97 26.75
CA ARG A 162 2.55 4.97 28.22
C ARG A 162 3.63 4.14 28.90
N MET A 163 4.00 3.00 28.30
CA MET A 163 5.08 2.14 28.81
C MET A 163 6.45 2.86 28.76
N GLU A 164 6.78 3.45 27.62
CA GLU A 164 8.02 4.21 27.44
C GLU A 164 8.06 5.48 28.32
N ARG A 165 6.92 6.18 28.45
CA ARG A 165 6.80 7.34 29.33
C ARG A 165 7.00 6.98 30.80
N LYS A 166 6.53 5.81 31.26
CA LYS A 166 6.80 5.31 32.61
C LYS A 166 8.28 4.96 32.82
N ARG A 167 8.92 4.43 31.76
CA ARG A 167 10.33 4.00 31.82
C ARG A 167 11.30 5.17 31.79
N LEU A 168 11.03 6.19 30.98
CA LEU A 168 11.97 7.25 30.63
C LEU A 168 11.64 8.63 31.25
N GLY A 169 10.38 8.84 31.65
CA GLY A 169 9.91 10.15 32.04
C GLY A 169 9.62 11.07 30.82
N ILE A 170 9.42 12.35 31.10
CA ILE A 170 9.30 13.41 30.09
C ILE A 170 10.59 14.22 30.17
N ILE A 171 11.32 14.28 29.07
CA ILE A 171 12.57 15.04 28.96
C ILE A 171 12.28 16.23 28.06
N GLU A 172 12.34 17.46 28.58
CA GLU A 172 12.22 18.66 27.75
C GLU A 172 13.41 18.72 26.78
N LEU A 173 13.11 18.50 25.51
CA LEU A 173 14.09 18.67 24.43
C LEU A 173 13.93 20.07 23.84
N ASP A 174 15.01 20.81 23.79
CA ASP A 174 15.06 22.04 22.98
C ASP A 174 15.09 21.63 21.49
N VAL A 175 13.96 21.83 20.82
CA VAL A 175 13.72 21.38 19.43
C VAL A 175 14.19 22.44 18.43
N SER A 176 15.07 23.38 18.83
CA SER A 176 15.61 24.43 17.96
C SER A 176 16.33 23.92 16.70
N HIS A 177 16.66 22.61 16.63
CA HIS A 177 17.28 21.97 15.48
C HIS A 177 16.29 21.35 14.47
N GLY A 178 14.97 21.49 14.69
CA GLY A 178 13.92 20.96 13.77
C GLY A 178 13.77 21.76 12.47
N ASP A 179 14.36 22.95 12.39
CA ASP A 179 14.22 23.81 11.19
C ASP A 179 15.07 23.38 9.98
N SER A 180 15.98 22.40 10.14
CA SER A 180 16.89 21.97 9.09
C SER A 180 16.53 20.64 8.40
N ILE A 181 15.42 19.98 8.79
CA ILE A 181 14.99 18.74 8.12
C ILE A 181 14.20 19.12 6.85
N GLN A 182 14.90 19.19 5.73
CA GLN A 182 14.31 19.21 4.40
C GLN A 182 14.11 17.76 3.96
N ILE A 183 12.86 17.42 3.61
CA ILE A 183 12.49 16.08 3.14
C ILE A 183 12.64 15.98 1.63
N SER A 184 12.51 17.11 0.93
CA SER A 184 12.69 17.14 -0.52
C SER A 184 14.10 16.66 -0.87
N THR A 185 14.17 15.62 -1.68
CA THR A 185 15.44 15.08 -2.20
C THR A 185 16.11 16.04 -3.18
N ASN A 186 15.35 16.99 -3.71
CA ASN A 186 15.81 18.01 -4.65
C ASN A 186 15.44 19.43 -4.15
N PRO A 187 16.39 20.18 -3.54
CA PRO A 187 16.11 21.55 -3.03
C PRO A 187 15.65 22.52 -4.12
N GLU A 188 16.07 22.35 -5.37
CA GLU A 188 15.67 23.22 -6.50
C GLU A 188 14.21 22.99 -6.90
N ALA A 189 13.66 21.82 -6.60
CA ALA A 189 12.29 21.46 -6.89
C ALA A 189 11.30 21.92 -5.81
N ASN A 190 11.76 22.37 -4.65
CA ASN A 190 10.91 22.81 -3.55
C ASN A 190 10.08 24.06 -3.94
N ARG A 191 8.79 24.03 -3.58
CA ARG A 191 7.81 25.10 -3.89
C ARG A 191 7.01 25.50 -2.65
N ASP A 192 7.71 25.90 -1.62
CA ASP A 192 7.13 26.29 -0.32
C ASP A 192 5.99 27.30 -0.43
N HIS A 193 6.06 28.23 -1.40
CA HIS A 193 5.05 29.24 -1.64
C HIS A 193 3.74 28.70 -2.26
N LEU A 194 3.75 27.49 -2.85
CA LEU A 194 2.60 26.82 -3.44
C LEU A 194 2.05 25.67 -2.59
N ARG A 195 2.50 25.51 -1.35
CA ARG A 195 2.10 24.38 -0.48
C ARG A 195 0.59 24.23 -0.34
N TRP A 196 -0.11 25.35 -0.10
CA TRP A 196 -1.56 25.33 0.05
C TRP A 196 -2.27 24.88 -1.23
N PHE A 197 -1.75 25.31 -2.38
CA PHE A 197 -2.26 24.85 -3.67
C PHE A 197 -2.04 23.35 -3.84
N ASN A 198 -0.83 22.86 -3.57
CA ASN A 198 -0.48 21.44 -3.70
C ASN A 198 -1.29 20.56 -2.71
N ALA A 199 -1.50 21.04 -1.48
CA ALA A 199 -2.36 20.37 -0.51
C ALA A 199 -3.82 20.33 -0.97
N LEU A 200 -4.35 21.46 -1.48
CA LEU A 200 -5.71 21.52 -2.01
C LEU A 200 -5.88 20.61 -3.22
N LEU A 201 -4.94 20.62 -4.16
CA LEU A 201 -4.95 19.73 -5.35
C LEU A 201 -5.00 18.26 -4.92
N THR A 202 -4.18 17.87 -3.94
CA THR A 202 -4.16 16.50 -3.43
C THR A 202 -5.48 16.14 -2.74
N ILE A 203 -6.05 17.03 -1.91
CA ILE A 203 -7.33 16.79 -1.24
C ILE A 203 -8.46 16.65 -2.26
N VAL A 204 -8.52 17.53 -3.26
CA VAL A 204 -9.53 17.45 -4.34
C VAL A 204 -9.38 16.16 -5.12
N LEU A 205 -8.15 15.77 -5.46
CA LEU A 205 -7.87 14.48 -6.12
C LEU A 205 -8.41 13.31 -5.29
N MET A 206 -8.14 13.27 -3.96
CA MET A 206 -8.65 12.23 -3.06
C MET A 206 -10.19 12.19 -3.01
N ILE A 207 -10.83 13.36 -2.95
CA ILE A 207 -12.31 13.45 -2.95
C ILE A 207 -12.88 12.93 -4.28
N CYS A 208 -12.31 13.35 -5.41
CA CYS A 208 -12.74 12.90 -6.74
C CYS A 208 -12.58 11.38 -6.90
N LEU A 209 -11.51 10.82 -6.34
CA LEU A 209 -11.22 9.40 -6.32
C LEU A 209 -12.28 8.63 -5.52
N VAL A 210 -12.52 9.01 -4.26
CA VAL A 210 -13.52 8.34 -3.39
C VAL A 210 -14.93 8.43 -3.98
N LYS A 211 -15.24 9.54 -4.70
CA LYS A 211 -16.52 9.72 -5.39
C LYS A 211 -16.56 9.07 -6.79
N SER A 212 -15.48 8.45 -7.24
CA SER A 212 -15.37 7.85 -8.58
C SER A 212 -15.85 8.78 -9.71
N VAL A 213 -15.45 10.07 -9.65
CA VAL A 213 -15.90 11.11 -10.60
C VAL A 213 -15.41 10.83 -12.02
N LEU A 214 -14.19 10.31 -12.16
CA LEU A 214 -13.56 9.89 -13.41
C LEU A 214 -12.74 8.62 -13.15
N PRO A 215 -12.37 7.86 -14.21
CA PRO A 215 -11.42 6.76 -14.08
C PRO A 215 -10.11 7.24 -13.42
N LEU A 216 -9.56 6.43 -12.51
CA LEU A 216 -8.36 6.76 -11.73
C LEU A 216 -7.17 7.19 -12.59
N SER A 217 -6.95 6.52 -13.71
CA SER A 217 -5.88 6.85 -14.66
C SER A 217 -6.01 8.30 -15.16
N ILE A 218 -7.21 8.73 -15.50
CA ILE A 218 -7.51 10.09 -15.97
C ILE A 218 -7.33 11.12 -14.86
N LEU A 219 -7.82 10.81 -13.64
CA LEU A 219 -7.66 11.69 -12.48
C LEU A 219 -6.19 11.99 -12.19
N PHE A 220 -5.33 10.96 -12.17
CA PHE A 220 -3.91 11.14 -11.93
C PHE A 220 -3.18 11.85 -13.09
N MET A 221 -3.57 11.61 -14.35
CA MET A 221 -3.04 12.35 -15.51
C MET A 221 -3.33 13.85 -15.39
N ILE A 222 -4.56 14.21 -15.09
CA ILE A 222 -4.97 15.61 -14.89
C ILE A 222 -4.23 16.22 -13.72
N ALA A 223 -4.20 15.54 -12.57
CA ALA A 223 -3.54 16.04 -11.36
C ALA A 223 -2.04 16.26 -11.59
N LEU A 224 -1.33 15.33 -12.23
CA LEU A 224 0.08 15.47 -12.57
C LEU A 224 0.30 16.65 -13.50
N SER A 225 -0.52 16.79 -14.54
CA SER A 225 -0.40 17.90 -15.50
C SER A 225 -0.58 19.25 -14.82
N ILE A 226 -1.60 19.40 -13.96
CA ILE A 226 -1.82 20.60 -13.17
C ILE A 226 -0.63 20.86 -12.23
N ALA A 227 -0.16 19.80 -11.53
CA ALA A 227 0.98 19.90 -10.62
C ALA A 227 2.24 20.41 -11.30
N LEU A 228 2.58 19.86 -12.48
CA LEU A 228 3.75 20.26 -13.25
C LEU A 228 3.64 21.71 -13.74
N VAL A 229 2.54 22.07 -14.38
CA VAL A 229 2.36 23.42 -15.00
C VAL A 229 2.33 24.52 -13.95
N VAL A 230 1.69 24.28 -12.79
CA VAL A 230 1.56 25.30 -11.74
C VAL A 230 2.86 25.45 -10.94
N ASN A 231 3.51 24.34 -10.60
CA ASN A 231 4.72 24.41 -9.78
C ASN A 231 5.98 24.78 -10.57
N TYR A 232 6.05 24.42 -11.86
CA TYR A 232 7.27 24.58 -12.66
C TYR A 232 6.92 25.23 -14.00
N LYS A 233 7.33 26.51 -14.18
CA LYS A 233 7.09 27.26 -15.44
C LYS A 233 8.02 26.84 -16.57
N ASP A 234 9.21 26.35 -16.20
CA ASP A 234 10.22 25.90 -17.14
C ASP A 234 9.96 24.44 -17.56
N ILE A 235 9.86 24.22 -18.88
CA ILE A 235 9.61 22.92 -19.49
C ILE A 235 10.80 21.96 -19.27
N ASP A 236 12.01 22.47 -19.27
CA ASP A 236 13.19 21.62 -19.07
C ASP A 236 13.27 21.10 -17.63
N MET A 237 12.87 21.93 -16.66
CA MET A 237 12.69 21.48 -15.27
C MET A 237 11.60 20.44 -15.13
N GLN A 238 10.45 20.61 -15.79
CA GLN A 238 9.38 19.58 -15.79
C GLN A 238 9.87 18.25 -16.33
N ARG A 239 10.58 18.28 -17.49
CA ARG A 239 11.16 17.07 -18.11
C ARG A 239 12.19 16.40 -17.22
N SER A 240 13.06 17.18 -16.59
CA SER A 240 14.09 16.67 -15.67
C SER A 240 13.48 15.96 -14.49
N LEU A 241 12.44 16.52 -13.85
CA LEU A 241 11.74 15.92 -12.71
C LEU A 241 11.04 14.63 -13.12
N VAL A 242 10.32 14.62 -14.24
CA VAL A 242 9.67 13.39 -14.72
C VAL A 242 10.72 12.34 -15.04
N ALA A 243 11.82 12.69 -15.70
CA ALA A 243 12.90 11.76 -16.01
C ALA A 243 13.57 11.19 -14.75
N HIS A 244 13.74 12.02 -13.71
CA HIS A 244 14.31 11.58 -12.42
C HIS A 244 13.50 10.47 -11.77
N HIS A 245 12.17 10.56 -11.79
CA HIS A 245 11.27 9.60 -11.18
C HIS A 245 10.80 8.49 -12.13
N ALA A 246 11.07 8.61 -13.44
CA ALA A 246 10.59 7.66 -14.46
C ALA A 246 11.04 6.22 -14.21
N GLY A 247 12.26 6.02 -13.68
CA GLY A 247 12.79 4.68 -13.39
C GLY A 247 11.93 3.90 -12.42
N SER A 248 11.52 4.53 -11.32
CA SER A 248 10.65 3.91 -10.32
C SER A 248 9.27 3.57 -10.89
N ALA A 249 8.68 4.49 -11.65
CA ALA A 249 7.38 4.29 -12.27
C ALA A 249 7.43 3.17 -13.33
N LEU A 250 8.43 3.16 -14.20
CA LEU A 250 8.59 2.14 -15.25
C LEU A 250 8.80 0.74 -14.70
N ASN A 251 9.54 0.59 -13.60
CA ASN A 251 9.72 -0.71 -12.95
C ASN A 251 8.36 -1.31 -12.53
N VAL A 252 7.49 -0.53 -11.91
CA VAL A 252 6.17 -1.00 -11.47
C VAL A 252 5.27 -1.30 -12.67
N VAL A 253 5.22 -0.40 -13.64
CA VAL A 253 4.39 -0.54 -14.86
C VAL A 253 4.85 -1.74 -15.70
N GLY A 254 6.15 -1.96 -15.80
CA GLY A 254 6.73 -3.11 -16.51
C GLY A 254 6.27 -4.44 -15.90
N ILE A 255 6.22 -4.55 -14.57
CA ILE A 255 5.68 -5.73 -13.87
C ILE A 255 4.20 -5.93 -14.18
N ILE A 256 3.39 -4.87 -14.19
CA ILE A 256 1.96 -4.97 -14.52
C ILE A 256 1.75 -5.49 -15.94
N PHE A 257 2.50 -5.01 -16.93
CA PHE A 257 2.36 -5.49 -18.31
C PHE A 257 2.89 -6.92 -18.49
N ALA A 258 3.98 -7.29 -17.81
CA ALA A 258 4.46 -8.67 -17.80
C ALA A 258 3.42 -9.62 -17.15
N ALA A 259 2.79 -9.19 -16.06
CA ALA A 259 1.68 -9.92 -15.44
C ALA A 259 0.46 -10.00 -16.37
N GLY A 260 0.19 -8.97 -17.19
CA GLY A 260 -0.84 -9.00 -18.23
C GLY A 260 -0.62 -10.11 -19.25
N ILE A 261 0.61 -10.27 -19.73
CA ILE A 261 0.98 -11.37 -20.62
C ILE A 261 0.70 -12.72 -19.94
N PHE A 262 1.16 -12.90 -18.71
CA PHE A 262 0.99 -14.13 -17.95
C PHE A 262 -0.48 -14.48 -17.71
N THR A 263 -1.27 -13.54 -17.20
CA THR A 263 -2.71 -13.74 -16.92
C THR A 263 -3.51 -13.93 -18.20
N GLY A 264 -3.13 -13.23 -19.29
CA GLY A 264 -3.73 -13.42 -20.62
C GLY A 264 -3.58 -14.84 -21.14
N ILE A 265 -2.40 -15.42 -20.99
CA ILE A 265 -2.15 -16.84 -21.35
C ILE A 265 -2.97 -17.77 -20.44
N LEU A 266 -2.89 -17.60 -19.12
CA LEU A 266 -3.58 -18.47 -18.16
C LEU A 266 -5.10 -18.52 -18.41
N THR A 267 -5.70 -17.34 -18.63
CA THR A 267 -7.14 -17.23 -18.89
C THR A 267 -7.51 -17.72 -20.28
N GLY A 268 -6.78 -17.27 -21.31
CA GLY A 268 -7.06 -17.63 -22.71
C GLY A 268 -6.91 -19.13 -23.02
N THR A 269 -6.03 -19.81 -22.29
CA THR A 269 -5.84 -21.27 -22.42
C THR A 269 -6.81 -22.09 -21.57
N GLY A 270 -7.67 -21.47 -20.75
CA GLY A 270 -8.57 -22.15 -19.82
C GLY A 270 -7.87 -22.82 -18.64
N MET A 271 -6.58 -22.48 -18.39
CA MET A 271 -5.83 -23.05 -17.27
C MET A 271 -6.42 -22.65 -15.92
N VAL A 272 -6.87 -21.39 -15.78
CA VAL A 272 -7.52 -20.92 -14.55
C VAL A 272 -8.77 -21.74 -14.24
N ASP A 273 -9.62 -21.98 -15.25
CA ASP A 273 -10.86 -22.75 -15.09
C ASP A 273 -10.55 -24.22 -14.70
N ALA A 274 -9.55 -24.82 -15.33
CA ALA A 274 -9.13 -26.19 -15.01
C ALA A 274 -8.61 -26.30 -13.57
N MET A 275 -7.73 -25.36 -13.16
CA MET A 275 -7.18 -25.31 -11.80
C MET A 275 -8.28 -25.05 -10.77
N SER A 276 -9.24 -24.17 -11.09
CA SER A 276 -10.38 -23.86 -10.24
C SER A 276 -11.28 -25.08 -10.02
N LYS A 277 -11.60 -25.84 -11.07
CA LYS A 277 -12.39 -27.09 -10.97
C LYS A 277 -11.74 -28.12 -10.06
N GLU A 278 -10.43 -28.32 -10.19
CA GLU A 278 -9.67 -29.22 -9.30
C GLU A 278 -9.67 -28.70 -7.86
N LEU A 279 -9.51 -27.38 -7.67
CA LEU A 279 -9.55 -26.78 -6.35
C LEU A 279 -10.93 -26.97 -5.69
N VAL A 280 -12.02 -26.72 -6.41
CA VAL A 280 -13.40 -26.93 -5.91
C VAL A 280 -13.64 -28.39 -5.56
N ALA A 281 -13.07 -29.37 -6.32
CA ALA A 281 -13.19 -30.77 -6.02
C ALA A 281 -12.48 -31.18 -4.71
N ILE A 282 -11.42 -30.48 -4.34
CA ILE A 282 -10.64 -30.73 -3.11
C ILE A 282 -11.26 -30.00 -1.89
N ILE A 283 -11.84 -28.82 -2.09
CA ILE A 283 -12.45 -28.03 -1.02
C ILE A 283 -13.75 -28.73 -0.57
N PRO A 284 -13.92 -29.06 0.74
CA PRO A 284 -15.18 -29.54 1.23
C PRO A 284 -16.32 -28.56 0.89
N ALA A 285 -17.45 -29.06 0.42
CA ALA A 285 -18.60 -28.22 0.04
C ALA A 285 -19.06 -27.28 1.17
N SER A 286 -18.88 -27.70 2.44
CA SER A 286 -19.15 -26.86 3.61
C SER A 286 -18.21 -25.67 3.77
N MET A 287 -17.03 -25.67 3.15
CA MET A 287 -16.02 -24.59 3.23
C MET A 287 -16.14 -23.60 2.06
N GLY A 288 -16.75 -24.01 0.95
CA GLY A 288 -16.89 -23.16 -0.23
C GLY A 288 -17.53 -21.79 0.04
N PRO A 289 -18.65 -21.73 0.79
CA PRO A 289 -19.29 -20.47 1.16
C PRO A 289 -18.42 -19.51 2.00
N PHE A 290 -17.35 -20.01 2.61
CA PHE A 290 -16.41 -19.23 3.43
C PHE A 290 -15.11 -18.84 2.68
N LEU A 291 -15.04 -18.99 1.36
CA LEU A 291 -13.80 -18.74 0.61
C LEU A 291 -13.29 -17.31 0.74
N ALA A 292 -14.14 -16.30 0.91
CA ALA A 292 -13.69 -14.94 1.12
C ALA A 292 -12.91 -14.79 2.46
N PRO A 293 -13.45 -15.12 3.65
CA PRO A 293 -12.68 -15.04 4.89
C PRO A 293 -11.50 -16.04 4.93
N ILE A 294 -11.62 -17.21 4.30
CA ILE A 294 -10.50 -18.14 4.17
C ILE A 294 -9.37 -17.49 3.36
N THR A 295 -9.69 -16.86 2.23
CA THR A 295 -8.69 -16.13 1.41
C THR A 295 -8.03 -15.01 2.21
N ALA A 296 -8.78 -14.24 3.01
CA ALA A 296 -8.23 -13.21 3.87
C ALA A 296 -7.24 -13.77 4.91
N ILE A 297 -7.56 -14.92 5.53
CA ILE A 297 -6.68 -15.57 6.51
C ILE A 297 -5.45 -16.16 5.82
N VAL A 298 -5.65 -16.88 4.71
CA VAL A 298 -4.58 -17.58 3.98
C VAL A 298 -3.66 -16.57 3.26
N SER A 299 -4.15 -15.37 2.91
CA SER A 299 -3.32 -14.32 2.34
C SER A 299 -2.15 -13.92 3.26
N MET A 300 -2.32 -13.99 4.59
CA MET A 300 -1.26 -13.67 5.55
C MET A 300 -0.03 -14.57 5.38
N PRO A 301 -0.12 -15.91 5.55
CA PRO A 301 1.04 -16.79 5.37
C PRO A 301 1.48 -16.86 3.90
N LEU A 302 0.59 -16.87 2.93
CA LEU A 302 0.99 -16.97 1.53
C LEU A 302 1.81 -15.76 1.10
N THR A 303 1.36 -14.53 1.36
CA THR A 303 2.12 -13.34 1.00
C THR A 303 3.37 -13.12 1.87
N PHE A 304 3.50 -13.82 2.99
CA PHE A 304 4.75 -13.86 3.76
C PHE A 304 5.81 -14.74 3.09
N PHE A 305 5.43 -15.93 2.57
CA PHE A 305 6.37 -16.89 1.97
C PHE A 305 6.57 -16.73 0.46
N MET A 306 5.66 -16.05 -0.23
CA MET A 306 5.77 -15.75 -1.66
C MET A 306 5.63 -14.25 -1.93
N SER A 307 6.05 -13.82 -3.11
CA SER A 307 5.90 -12.42 -3.52
C SER A 307 4.43 -12.06 -3.74
N ASN A 308 4.11 -10.76 -3.62
CA ASN A 308 2.79 -10.26 -4.01
C ASN A 308 2.42 -10.64 -5.45
N ASP A 309 3.39 -10.60 -6.37
CA ASP A 309 3.14 -10.94 -7.78
C ASP A 309 2.72 -12.40 -7.94
N ALA A 310 3.41 -13.33 -7.27
CA ALA A 310 3.06 -14.76 -7.30
C ALA A 310 1.67 -15.02 -6.68
N PHE A 311 1.34 -14.34 -5.58
CA PHE A 311 0.05 -14.51 -4.93
C PHE A 311 -1.08 -13.90 -5.77
N TYR A 312 -0.98 -12.62 -6.16
CA TYR A 312 -2.08 -11.94 -6.84
C TYR A 312 -2.29 -12.43 -8.28
N TYR A 313 -1.24 -12.72 -9.03
CA TYR A 313 -1.39 -13.16 -10.41
C TYR A 313 -1.44 -14.68 -10.59
N GLY A 314 -0.90 -15.46 -9.65
CA GLY A 314 -0.88 -16.92 -9.73
C GLY A 314 -1.98 -17.60 -8.93
N VAL A 315 -2.20 -17.17 -7.68
CA VAL A 315 -3.11 -17.89 -6.75
C VAL A 315 -4.51 -17.26 -6.73
N LEU A 316 -4.59 -15.93 -6.64
CA LEU A 316 -5.86 -15.24 -6.45
C LEU A 316 -6.88 -15.47 -7.57
N PRO A 317 -6.52 -15.51 -8.88
CA PRO A 317 -7.50 -15.79 -9.95
C PRO A 317 -8.15 -17.16 -9.79
N VAL A 318 -7.38 -18.19 -9.40
CA VAL A 318 -7.89 -19.55 -9.18
C VAL A 318 -8.83 -19.60 -7.98
N LEU A 319 -8.48 -18.94 -6.88
CA LEU A 319 -9.34 -18.83 -5.71
C LEU A 319 -10.62 -18.06 -6.03
N SER A 320 -10.54 -16.99 -6.82
CA SER A 320 -11.68 -16.16 -7.21
C SER A 320 -12.64 -16.94 -8.12
N GLU A 321 -12.11 -17.66 -9.08
CA GLU A 321 -12.91 -18.52 -9.97
C GLU A 321 -13.60 -19.63 -9.16
N ALA A 322 -12.88 -20.28 -8.24
CA ALA A 322 -13.48 -21.28 -7.35
C ALA A 322 -14.59 -20.67 -6.46
N ALA A 323 -14.39 -19.45 -5.97
CA ALA A 323 -15.35 -18.73 -5.12
C ALA A 323 -16.61 -18.29 -5.87
N SER A 324 -16.49 -18.06 -7.20
CA SER A 324 -17.64 -17.70 -8.06
C SER A 324 -18.73 -18.78 -8.07
N HIS A 325 -18.33 -20.06 -7.98
CA HIS A 325 -19.25 -21.20 -7.86
C HIS A 325 -20.10 -21.18 -6.58
N TYR A 326 -19.70 -20.37 -5.59
CA TYR A 326 -20.42 -20.18 -4.32
C TYR A 326 -21.04 -18.79 -4.22
N GLY A 327 -21.14 -18.03 -5.33
CA GLY A 327 -21.76 -16.72 -5.38
C GLY A 327 -20.91 -15.57 -4.79
N ILE A 328 -19.62 -15.78 -4.58
CA ILE A 328 -18.69 -14.73 -4.13
C ILE A 328 -18.10 -14.02 -5.37
N THR A 329 -18.23 -12.71 -5.43
CA THR A 329 -17.78 -11.92 -6.57
C THR A 329 -16.26 -11.72 -6.63
N PRO A 330 -15.66 -11.48 -7.81
CA PRO A 330 -14.24 -11.16 -7.93
C PRO A 330 -13.82 -9.94 -7.11
N VAL A 331 -14.68 -8.93 -6.99
CA VAL A 331 -14.41 -7.73 -6.17
C VAL A 331 -14.32 -8.07 -4.68
N GLU A 332 -15.20 -8.93 -4.18
CA GLU A 332 -15.16 -9.40 -2.79
C GLU A 332 -13.91 -10.23 -2.51
N MET A 333 -13.49 -11.06 -3.47
CA MET A 333 -12.25 -11.82 -3.37
C MET A 333 -11.02 -10.92 -3.41
N ALA A 334 -11.02 -9.87 -4.23
CA ALA A 334 -9.97 -8.85 -4.23
C ALA A 334 -9.85 -8.17 -2.86
N ARG A 335 -10.98 -7.73 -2.26
CA ARG A 335 -11.02 -7.11 -0.92
C ARG A 335 -10.50 -8.05 0.15
N ALA A 336 -10.93 -9.30 0.14
CA ALA A 336 -10.48 -10.31 1.09
C ALA A 336 -8.97 -10.56 0.99
N SER A 337 -8.43 -10.63 -0.23
CA SER A 337 -7.03 -10.97 -0.48
C SER A 337 -6.02 -9.94 0.02
N ILE A 338 -6.40 -8.65 0.11
CA ILE A 338 -5.51 -7.57 0.54
C ILE A 338 -5.41 -7.41 2.05
N VAL A 339 -6.24 -8.11 2.83
CA VAL A 339 -6.26 -8.02 4.31
C VAL A 339 -4.92 -8.45 4.92
N GLY A 340 -4.19 -9.37 4.30
CA GLY A 340 -2.91 -9.90 4.79
C GLY A 340 -1.71 -8.97 4.69
N GLN A 341 -1.85 -7.76 4.16
CA GLN A 341 -0.73 -6.88 3.82
C GLN A 341 0.15 -6.43 5.00
N PRO A 342 -0.36 -6.15 6.22
CA PRO A 342 0.51 -5.90 7.37
C PRO A 342 1.47 -7.07 7.69
N VAL A 343 1.07 -8.32 7.45
CA VAL A 343 1.95 -9.50 7.59
C VAL A 343 2.91 -9.61 6.41
N HIS A 344 2.45 -9.33 5.18
CA HIS A 344 3.30 -9.33 3.99
C HIS A 344 4.53 -8.44 4.15
N LEU A 345 4.40 -7.24 4.71
CA LEU A 345 5.53 -6.33 4.90
C LEU A 345 6.63 -6.89 5.81
N LEU A 346 6.36 -7.92 6.60
CA LEU A 346 7.40 -8.65 7.35
C LEU A 346 8.09 -9.74 6.55
N SER A 347 7.62 -10.01 5.32
CA SER A 347 8.24 -11.02 4.47
C SER A 347 9.71 -10.71 4.17
N PRO A 348 10.57 -11.73 4.16
CA PRO A 348 11.96 -11.57 3.71
C PRO A 348 12.07 -11.21 2.22
N LEU A 349 10.97 -11.22 1.47
CA LEU A 349 10.91 -10.86 0.06
C LEU A 349 10.57 -9.37 -0.17
N VAL A 350 10.39 -8.56 0.90
CA VAL A 350 10.02 -7.14 0.80
C VAL A 350 11.24 -6.25 1.04
N PRO A 351 11.82 -5.63 -0.01
CA PRO A 351 13.04 -4.83 0.11
C PRO A 351 12.88 -3.60 1.01
N SER A 352 11.71 -2.95 1.00
CA SER A 352 11.47 -1.74 1.80
C SER A 352 11.58 -1.99 3.30
N THR A 353 11.24 -3.20 3.79
CA THR A 353 11.38 -3.53 5.21
C THR A 353 12.84 -3.74 5.61
N TYR A 354 13.69 -4.26 4.70
CA TYR A 354 15.15 -4.27 4.94
C TYR A 354 15.70 -2.85 5.02
N LEU A 355 15.24 -1.96 4.14
CA LEU A 355 15.61 -0.55 4.19
C LEU A 355 15.21 0.09 5.54
N LEU A 356 13.98 -0.15 6.00
CA LEU A 356 13.50 0.29 7.31
C LEU A 356 14.42 -0.19 8.44
N CYS A 357 14.73 -1.48 8.46
CA CYS A 357 15.60 -2.08 9.47
C CYS A 357 17.03 -1.49 9.43
N GLY A 358 17.60 -1.34 8.22
CA GLY A 358 18.92 -0.75 8.02
C GLY A 358 19.00 0.70 8.50
N LEU A 359 18.01 1.53 8.13
CA LEU A 359 17.93 2.92 8.56
C LEU A 359 17.73 3.05 10.08
N ALA A 360 16.92 2.18 10.67
CA ALA A 360 16.66 2.16 12.11
C ALA A 360 17.81 1.56 12.93
N GLY A 361 18.76 0.89 12.28
CA GLY A 361 19.89 0.22 12.93
C GLY A 361 19.46 -1.03 13.72
N ILE A 362 18.50 -1.80 13.21
CA ILE A 362 17.98 -3.04 13.82
C ILE A 362 18.11 -4.21 12.86
N GLU A 363 18.16 -5.43 13.40
CA GLU A 363 18.20 -6.64 12.59
C GLU A 363 16.79 -7.04 12.11
N MET A 364 16.67 -7.49 10.86
CA MET A 364 15.40 -7.94 10.26
C MET A 364 14.74 -9.05 11.09
N GLY A 365 15.50 -10.05 11.55
CA GLY A 365 14.98 -11.14 12.37
C GLY A 365 14.42 -10.69 13.72
N GLN A 366 15.05 -9.70 14.37
CA GLN A 366 14.53 -9.09 15.59
C GLN A 366 13.24 -8.32 15.32
N HIS A 367 13.19 -7.57 14.22
CA HIS A 367 12.00 -6.85 13.80
C HIS A 367 10.83 -7.80 13.52
N GLN A 368 11.07 -8.86 12.73
CA GLN A 368 10.06 -9.89 12.44
C GLN A 368 9.51 -10.51 13.73
N LYS A 369 10.38 -10.98 14.62
CA LYS A 369 10.00 -11.59 15.90
C LYS A 369 9.18 -10.65 16.79
N PHE A 370 9.51 -9.36 16.79
CA PHE A 370 8.79 -8.35 17.57
C PHE A 370 7.43 -7.99 16.97
N ALA A 371 7.38 -7.79 15.65
CA ALA A 371 6.25 -7.19 14.95
C ALA A 371 5.19 -8.19 14.49
N ILE A 372 5.52 -9.50 14.28
CA ILE A 372 4.63 -10.49 13.66
C ILE A 372 3.28 -10.61 14.38
N LYS A 373 3.29 -10.65 15.71
CA LYS A 373 2.06 -10.74 16.51
C LYS A 373 1.14 -9.54 16.29
N TRP A 374 1.72 -8.34 16.19
CA TRP A 374 0.97 -7.10 15.96
C TRP A 374 0.46 -6.98 14.53
N ALA A 375 1.25 -7.47 13.57
CA ALA A 375 0.84 -7.56 12.18
C ALA A 375 -0.37 -8.49 12.02
N ILE A 376 -0.32 -9.69 12.63
CA ILE A 376 -1.45 -10.64 12.63
C ILE A 376 -2.69 -10.00 13.28
N VAL A 377 -2.56 -9.37 14.45
CA VAL A 377 -3.70 -8.72 15.12
C VAL A 377 -4.26 -7.58 14.25
N THR A 378 -3.41 -6.79 13.59
CA THR A 378 -3.86 -5.73 12.67
C THR A 378 -4.66 -6.31 11.50
N CYS A 379 -4.19 -7.41 10.89
CA CYS A 379 -4.94 -8.14 9.86
C CYS A 379 -6.28 -8.66 10.39
N LEU A 380 -6.31 -9.22 11.61
CA LEU A 380 -7.55 -9.72 12.22
C LEU A 380 -8.54 -8.58 12.51
N VAL A 381 -8.08 -7.41 12.95
CA VAL A 381 -8.93 -6.23 13.13
C VAL A 381 -9.54 -5.81 11.79
N MET A 382 -8.76 -5.77 10.71
CA MET A 382 -9.27 -5.48 9.37
C MET A 382 -10.25 -6.56 8.89
N LEU A 383 -9.92 -7.84 9.07
CA LEU A 383 -10.78 -8.96 8.70
C LEU A 383 -12.14 -8.88 9.40
N VAL A 384 -12.13 -8.78 10.73
CA VAL A 384 -13.36 -8.75 11.52
C VAL A 384 -14.21 -7.52 11.20
N SER A 385 -13.59 -6.35 11.09
CA SER A 385 -14.31 -5.12 10.72
C SER A 385 -14.88 -5.19 9.30
N ALA A 386 -14.14 -5.74 8.33
CA ALA A 386 -14.62 -5.91 6.96
C ALA A 386 -15.82 -6.86 6.89
N MET A 387 -15.81 -7.97 7.64
CA MET A 387 -16.94 -8.89 7.72
C MET A 387 -18.17 -8.26 8.39
N ILE A 388 -17.98 -7.56 9.52
CA ILE A 388 -19.09 -6.87 10.23
C ILE A 388 -19.74 -5.80 9.34
N LEU A 389 -18.94 -5.10 8.55
CA LEU A 389 -19.41 -4.06 7.64
C LEU A 389 -19.94 -4.59 6.29
N GLY A 390 -19.90 -5.90 6.07
CA GLY A 390 -20.37 -6.51 4.82
C GLY A 390 -19.53 -6.15 3.60
N VAL A 391 -18.22 -5.85 3.79
CA VAL A 391 -17.29 -5.52 2.69
C VAL A 391 -17.05 -6.74 1.79
N PHE A 392 -17.05 -7.92 2.39
CA PHE A 392 -17.17 -9.23 1.74
C PHE A 392 -17.91 -10.19 2.69
N PRO A 393 -18.60 -11.23 2.16
CA PRO A 393 -19.44 -12.10 2.97
C PRO A 393 -18.61 -12.95 3.94
N LEU A 394 -19.10 -13.10 5.18
CA LEU A 394 -18.61 -14.14 6.08
C LEU A 394 -19.01 -15.53 5.56
N TYR A 395 -20.25 -15.61 5.07
CA TYR A 395 -20.84 -16.83 4.53
C TYR A 395 -21.67 -16.44 3.29
N SER A 396 -21.36 -17.02 2.14
CA SER A 396 -22.15 -16.82 0.93
C SER A 396 -23.23 -17.87 0.85
N THR A 397 -24.47 -17.42 0.75
CA THR A 397 -25.59 -18.27 0.33
C THR A 397 -25.67 -18.20 -1.17
N LEU A 398 -25.56 -19.33 -1.86
CA LEU A 398 -25.90 -19.41 -3.27
C LEU A 398 -27.28 -18.77 -3.48
N PRO A 399 -27.45 -17.93 -4.51
CA PRO A 399 -28.75 -17.39 -4.85
C PRO A 399 -29.75 -18.48 -5.25
#